data_7bab01a10fa0ab5fa72e401bba193bd7
#
_entry.id   7bab01a10fa0ab5fa72e401bba193bd7
#
_cell.length_a   1.000
_cell.length_b   1.000
_cell.length_c   1.000
_cell.angle_alpha   90.00
_cell.angle_beta   90.00
_cell.angle_gamma   90.00
#
_symmetry.space_group_name_H-M   'P 1'
#
loop_
_entity.id
_entity.type
_entity.pdbx_description
1 polymer ?
#
loop_
_entity_poly.entity_id
_entity_poly.type
_entity_poly.pdbx_seq_one_letter_code
_entity_poly.pdbx_strand_id
1 'polypeptide(L)'
;VLIEKAIFGWKEIEFETMRDSVGNVIAVCSMENLDPVGVHTGDSIVVAPTQTLADKEFQMLRSASLDIITHLGIVGGCNCQLALNPDTFEYAVIEVNPRVSRSSALASKATGYPIAKITTKIALGYTLDEIKNDITGKTCACFEPTLDYIVVKMPKWPFDKFADASRKLGTQMKATGEVMAIAPS
;
A
#
# COMPACT_ATOMS: atom_id res chain seq x y z
N VAL A 1 -17.68 20.02 12.25
CA VAL A 1 -17.33 18.76 12.94
C VAL A 1 -17.56 17.63 11.97
N LEU A 2 -16.56 16.78 11.77
CA LEU A 2 -16.67 15.55 10.99
C LEU A 2 -17.08 14.43 11.95
N ILE A 3 -18.07 13.63 11.55
CA ILE A 3 -18.57 12.49 12.31
C ILE A 3 -18.46 11.26 11.38
N GLU A 4 -17.75 10.24 11.85
CA GLU A 4 -17.48 9.03 11.08
C GLU A 4 -17.82 7.78 11.91
N LYS A 5 -18.02 6.63 11.24
CA LYS A 5 -18.16 5.33 11.89
C LYS A 5 -16.83 4.97 12.57
N ALA A 6 -16.88 4.63 13.85
CA ALA A 6 -15.71 4.12 14.57
C ALA A 6 -15.45 2.66 14.16
N ILE A 7 -14.24 2.40 13.68
CA ILE A 7 -13.77 1.08 13.23
C ILE A 7 -12.47 0.68 13.92
N PHE A 8 -12.29 1.08 15.18
CA PHE A 8 -11.12 0.72 15.97
C PHE A 8 -10.95 -0.79 16.08
N GLY A 9 -9.71 -1.26 15.98
CA GLY A 9 -9.38 -2.68 16.07
C GLY A 9 -9.54 -3.46 14.76
N TRP A 10 -10.05 -2.85 13.70
CA TRP A 10 -10.06 -3.48 12.39
C TRP A 10 -8.65 -3.55 11.83
N LYS A 11 -8.39 -4.58 11.01
CA LYS A 11 -7.12 -4.71 10.29
C LYS A 11 -6.98 -3.58 9.29
N GLU A 12 -5.81 -2.99 9.19
CA GLU A 12 -5.51 -1.98 8.19
C GLU A 12 -4.67 -2.58 7.07
N ILE A 13 -5.22 -2.54 5.87
CA ILE A 13 -4.65 -3.16 4.66
C ILE A 13 -4.47 -2.09 3.60
N GLU A 14 -3.31 -2.10 2.96
CA GLU A 14 -3.00 -1.18 1.87
C GLU A 14 -2.73 -1.94 0.58
N PHE A 15 -3.17 -1.35 -0.53
CA PHE A 15 -2.79 -1.78 -1.88
C PHE A 15 -2.14 -0.63 -2.63
N GLU A 16 -0.93 -0.86 -3.12
CA GLU A 16 -0.35 -0.03 -4.16
C GLU A 16 -0.86 -0.52 -5.50
N THR A 17 -1.62 0.33 -6.17
CA THR A 17 -2.24 0.04 -7.45
C THR A 17 -1.69 0.93 -8.55
N MET A 18 -1.86 0.54 -9.80
CA MET A 18 -1.45 1.33 -10.96
C MET A 18 -2.41 1.12 -12.12
N ARG A 19 -2.73 2.21 -12.82
CA ARG A 19 -3.59 2.18 -13.97
C ARG A 19 -3.06 3.11 -15.06
N ASP A 20 -3.15 2.70 -16.32
CA ASP A 20 -2.81 3.53 -17.47
C ASP A 20 -4.05 4.22 -18.12
N SER A 21 -3.81 5.01 -19.15
CA SER A 21 -4.86 5.78 -19.84
C SER A 21 -5.82 4.93 -20.66
N VAL A 22 -5.43 3.70 -21.03
CA VAL A 22 -6.27 2.79 -21.82
C VAL A 22 -7.03 1.78 -20.96
N GLY A 23 -6.81 1.81 -19.64
CA GLY A 23 -7.58 1.02 -18.67
C GLY A 23 -6.91 -0.27 -18.19
N ASN A 24 -5.65 -0.52 -18.56
CA ASN A 24 -4.90 -1.60 -17.90
C ASN A 24 -4.69 -1.23 -16.44
N VAL A 25 -5.01 -2.14 -15.53
CA VAL A 25 -4.93 -1.92 -14.08
C VAL A 25 -4.31 -3.11 -13.37
N ILE A 26 -3.44 -2.84 -12.39
CA ILE A 26 -2.75 -3.87 -11.60
C ILE A 26 -2.67 -3.49 -10.12
N ALA A 27 -2.56 -4.50 -9.26
CA ALA A 27 -2.13 -4.36 -7.88
C ALA A 27 -0.64 -4.69 -7.78
N VAL A 28 0.18 -3.71 -7.51
CA VAL A 28 1.65 -3.88 -7.46
C VAL A 28 2.08 -4.57 -6.18
N CYS A 29 1.47 -4.20 -5.06
CA CYS A 29 1.84 -4.73 -3.75
C CYS A 29 0.66 -4.63 -2.79
N SER A 30 0.48 -5.65 -1.96
CA SER A 30 -0.36 -5.59 -0.77
C SER A 30 0.50 -5.42 0.46
N MET A 31 0.02 -4.66 1.44
CA MET A 31 0.69 -4.41 2.70
C MET A 31 -0.31 -4.48 3.84
N GLU A 32 0.16 -4.95 4.98
CA GLU A 32 -0.63 -5.06 6.20
C GLU A 32 0.05 -4.32 7.34
N ASN A 33 -0.69 -3.43 8.01
CA ASN A 33 -0.24 -2.78 9.22
C ASN A 33 -0.41 -3.73 10.41
N LEU A 34 0.63 -3.94 11.21
CA LEU A 34 0.53 -4.73 12.44
C LEU A 34 -0.29 -4.02 13.52
N ASP A 35 -0.25 -2.69 13.52
CA ASP A 35 -1.10 -1.89 14.37
C ASP A 35 -2.50 -1.80 13.73
N PRO A 36 -3.58 -1.98 14.50
CA PRO A 36 -4.93 -1.86 13.96
C PRO A 36 -5.28 -0.42 13.63
N VAL A 37 -6.40 -0.23 12.94
CA VAL A 37 -6.95 1.10 12.65
C VAL A 37 -7.02 1.97 13.90
N GLY A 38 -6.51 3.20 13.79
CA GLY A 38 -6.36 4.16 14.88
C GLY A 38 -4.90 4.60 15.13
N VAL A 39 -3.94 3.89 14.56
CA VAL A 39 -2.53 4.30 14.48
C VAL A 39 -2.23 4.73 13.05
N HIS A 40 -1.57 5.89 12.88
CA HIS A 40 -1.20 6.38 11.55
C HIS A 40 -0.28 5.38 10.83
N THR A 41 -0.54 5.09 9.55
CA THR A 41 0.24 4.11 8.77
C THR A 41 1.75 4.41 8.74
N GLY A 42 2.12 5.70 8.76
CA GLY A 42 3.51 6.12 8.87
C GLY A 42 4.21 5.71 10.16
N ASP A 43 3.45 5.49 11.23
CA ASP A 43 3.93 5.08 12.55
C ASP A 43 3.79 3.57 12.79
N SER A 44 3.06 2.86 11.93
CA SER A 44 2.85 1.41 12.05
C SER A 44 4.05 0.62 11.54
N ILE A 45 4.24 -0.56 12.14
CA ILE A 45 5.05 -1.63 11.55
C ILE A 45 4.23 -2.22 10.41
N VAL A 46 4.81 -2.30 9.22
CA VAL A 46 4.13 -2.77 8.01
C VAL A 46 4.81 -3.99 7.45
N VAL A 47 4.02 -4.97 7.04
CA VAL A 47 4.48 -6.21 6.42
C VAL A 47 4.01 -6.27 4.97
N ALA A 48 4.88 -6.64 4.06
CA ALA A 48 4.56 -6.89 2.66
C ALA A 48 5.10 -8.28 2.24
N PRO A 49 4.30 -9.11 1.56
CA PRO A 49 2.86 -8.97 1.31
C PRO A 49 2.02 -9.16 2.58
N THR A 50 0.72 -8.93 2.51
CA THR A 50 -0.22 -9.24 3.62
C THR A 50 -0.07 -10.67 4.09
N GLN A 51 -0.09 -10.90 5.42
CA GLN A 51 0.21 -12.19 6.03
C GLN A 51 -1.00 -12.86 6.68
N THR A 52 -1.98 -12.09 7.15
CA THR A 52 -3.08 -12.61 7.98
C THR A 52 -4.42 -12.68 7.26
N LEU A 53 -4.43 -12.40 5.95
CA LEU A 53 -5.63 -12.48 5.13
C LEU A 53 -5.82 -13.89 4.57
N ALA A 54 -7.05 -14.41 4.64
CA ALA A 54 -7.46 -15.53 3.80
C ALA A 54 -7.50 -15.09 2.33
N ASP A 55 -7.33 -16.03 1.39
CA ASP A 55 -7.34 -15.71 -0.04
C ASP A 55 -8.62 -14.97 -0.47
N LYS A 56 -9.77 -15.36 0.06
CA LYS A 56 -11.05 -14.70 -0.23
C LYS A 56 -11.07 -13.23 0.22
N GLU A 57 -10.50 -12.91 1.37
CA GLU A 57 -10.37 -11.55 1.89
C GLU A 57 -9.41 -10.74 1.02
N PHE A 58 -8.27 -11.33 0.69
CA PHE A 58 -7.27 -10.72 -0.18
C PHE A 58 -7.87 -10.35 -1.54
N GLN A 59 -8.54 -11.31 -2.21
CA GLN A 59 -9.14 -11.08 -3.53
C GLN A 59 -10.25 -10.02 -3.49
N MET A 60 -11.06 -10.01 -2.43
CA MET A 60 -12.10 -9.00 -2.23
C MET A 60 -11.50 -7.60 -2.14
N LEU A 61 -10.50 -7.40 -1.28
CA LEU A 61 -9.87 -6.10 -1.06
C LEU A 61 -9.05 -5.65 -2.27
N ARG A 62 -8.37 -6.60 -2.94
CA ARG A 62 -7.66 -6.35 -4.19
C ARG A 62 -8.63 -5.85 -5.27
N SER A 63 -9.73 -6.57 -5.49
CA SER A 63 -10.74 -6.19 -6.48
C SER A 63 -11.34 -4.82 -6.17
N ALA A 64 -11.70 -4.57 -4.91
CA ALA A 64 -12.20 -3.26 -4.49
C ALA A 64 -11.21 -2.14 -4.79
N SER A 65 -9.91 -2.36 -4.55
CA SER A 65 -8.87 -1.35 -4.85
C SER A 65 -8.74 -1.08 -6.35
N LEU A 66 -8.79 -2.12 -7.19
CA LEU A 66 -8.75 -1.97 -8.66
C LEU A 66 -10.01 -1.30 -9.20
N ASP A 67 -11.17 -1.62 -8.65
CA ASP A 67 -12.44 -0.98 -9.01
C ASP A 67 -12.44 0.51 -8.66
N ILE A 68 -11.96 0.87 -7.47
CA ILE A 68 -11.85 2.27 -7.02
C ILE A 68 -10.98 3.09 -7.98
N ILE A 69 -9.77 2.65 -8.29
CA ILE A 69 -8.86 3.39 -9.19
C ILE A 69 -9.44 3.49 -10.59
N THR A 70 -10.19 2.48 -11.04
CA THR A 70 -10.84 2.44 -12.34
C THR A 70 -12.02 3.41 -12.37
N HIS A 71 -12.92 3.38 -11.40
CA HIS A 71 -14.10 4.26 -11.35
C HIS A 71 -13.72 5.73 -11.19
N LEU A 72 -12.66 6.03 -10.44
CA LEU A 72 -12.14 7.39 -10.30
C LEU A 72 -11.37 7.87 -11.53
N GLY A 73 -11.12 7.00 -12.51
CA GLY A 73 -10.38 7.33 -13.72
C GLY A 73 -8.94 7.76 -13.47
N ILE A 74 -8.33 7.29 -12.37
CA ILE A 74 -6.96 7.64 -12.00
C ILE A 74 -5.99 7.04 -13.03
N VAL A 75 -5.03 7.84 -13.48
CA VAL A 75 -3.95 7.42 -14.38
C VAL A 75 -2.62 7.60 -13.65
N GLY A 76 -1.88 6.49 -13.47
CA GLY A 76 -0.65 6.43 -12.69
C GLY A 76 -0.79 5.56 -11.45
N GLY A 77 0.08 5.79 -10.48
CA GLY A 77 0.10 5.07 -9.20
C GLY A 77 -0.93 5.62 -8.20
N CYS A 78 -1.50 4.72 -7.42
CA CYS A 78 -2.47 5.07 -6.38
C CYS A 78 -2.34 4.11 -5.19
N ASN A 79 -2.34 4.67 -3.99
CA ASN A 79 -2.43 3.92 -2.75
C ASN A 79 -3.88 3.89 -2.27
N CYS A 80 -4.40 2.69 -2.01
CA CYS A 80 -5.71 2.46 -1.41
C CYS A 80 -5.53 1.91 0.00
N GLN A 81 -6.11 2.58 0.99
CA GLN A 81 -6.10 2.15 2.39
C GLN A 81 -7.49 1.67 2.78
N LEU A 82 -7.55 0.45 3.26
CA LEU A 82 -8.76 -0.29 3.57
C LEU A 82 -8.71 -0.79 5.01
N ALA A 83 -9.85 -0.82 5.67
CA ALA A 83 -10.02 -1.50 6.94
C ALA A 83 -10.86 -2.77 6.75
N LEU A 84 -10.44 -3.89 7.33
CA LEU A 84 -11.15 -5.15 7.32
C LEU A 84 -11.56 -5.53 8.74
N ASN A 85 -12.85 -5.80 8.94
CA ASN A 85 -13.34 -6.35 10.19
C ASN A 85 -12.75 -7.75 10.40
N PRO A 86 -12.04 -8.02 11.52
CA PRO A 86 -11.38 -9.30 11.74
C PRO A 86 -12.34 -10.49 11.92
N ASP A 87 -13.60 -10.22 12.26
CA ASP A 87 -14.62 -11.24 12.56
C ASP A 87 -15.61 -11.49 11.42
N THR A 88 -15.63 -10.58 10.43
CA THR A 88 -16.59 -10.63 9.33
C THR A 88 -15.90 -10.29 8.00
N PHE A 89 -16.64 -10.34 6.89
CA PHE A 89 -16.16 -9.85 5.58
C PHE A 89 -16.45 -8.35 5.35
N GLU A 90 -16.92 -7.63 6.37
CA GLU A 90 -17.15 -6.19 6.24
C GLU A 90 -15.83 -5.46 6.11
N TYR A 91 -15.73 -4.59 5.10
CA TYR A 91 -14.59 -3.70 4.94
C TYR A 91 -15.04 -2.25 4.76
N ALA A 92 -14.14 -1.33 5.02
CA ALA A 92 -14.34 0.09 4.80
C ALA A 92 -13.15 0.67 4.03
N VAL A 93 -13.41 1.65 3.17
CA VAL A 93 -12.36 2.45 2.55
C VAL A 93 -11.98 3.56 3.51
N ILE A 94 -10.70 3.61 3.91
CA ILE A 94 -10.19 4.66 4.79
C ILE A 94 -9.86 5.89 3.96
N GLU A 95 -8.96 5.72 2.98
CA GLU A 95 -8.61 6.79 2.04
C GLU A 95 -8.01 6.24 0.74
N VAL A 96 -8.03 7.08 -0.28
CA VAL A 96 -7.44 6.81 -1.58
C VAL A 96 -6.49 7.95 -1.92
N ASN A 97 -5.24 7.62 -2.18
CA ASN A 97 -4.17 8.57 -2.45
C ASN A 97 -3.69 8.44 -3.91
N PRO A 98 -4.24 9.24 -4.87
CA PRO A 98 -3.89 9.14 -6.29
C PRO A 98 -2.54 9.79 -6.58
N ARG A 99 -1.50 9.31 -5.96
CA ARG A 99 -0.13 9.79 -6.05
C ARG A 99 0.86 8.73 -5.61
N VAL A 100 2.12 8.87 -6.03
CA VAL A 100 3.24 8.14 -5.43
C VAL A 100 3.53 8.68 -4.03
N SER A 101 3.81 7.80 -3.08
CA SER A 101 3.99 8.10 -1.67
C SER A 101 5.18 7.33 -1.06
N ARG A 102 5.35 7.44 0.26
CA ARG A 102 6.36 6.63 0.97
C ARG A 102 6.02 5.14 0.92
N SER A 103 4.75 4.78 1.00
CA SER A 103 4.31 3.39 0.83
C SER A 103 4.63 2.85 -0.57
N SER A 104 4.54 3.68 -1.61
CA SER A 104 4.97 3.31 -2.96
C SER A 104 6.49 3.04 -3.03
N ALA A 105 7.29 3.79 -2.28
CA ALA A 105 8.74 3.54 -2.18
C ALA A 105 9.03 2.23 -1.45
N LEU A 106 8.30 1.94 -0.36
CA LEU A 106 8.34 0.66 0.35
C LEU A 106 7.97 -0.49 -0.59
N ALA A 107 6.82 -0.39 -1.26
CA ALA A 107 6.35 -1.39 -2.21
C ALA A 107 7.35 -1.62 -3.36
N SER A 108 7.95 -0.55 -3.89
CA SER A 108 8.97 -0.66 -4.94
C SER A 108 10.21 -1.42 -4.47
N LYS A 109 10.67 -1.16 -3.25
CA LYS A 109 11.80 -1.89 -2.67
C LYS A 109 11.45 -3.34 -2.34
N ALA A 110 10.24 -3.58 -1.82
CA ALA A 110 9.76 -4.91 -1.49
C ALA A 110 9.61 -5.80 -2.72
N THR A 111 9.05 -5.28 -3.80
CA THR A 111 8.70 -6.04 -5.00
C THR A 111 9.75 -6.01 -6.10
N GLY A 112 10.65 -5.02 -6.08
CA GLY A 112 11.51 -4.69 -7.21
C GLY A 112 10.79 -3.97 -8.36
N TYR A 113 9.48 -3.77 -8.27
CA TYR A 113 8.68 -3.07 -9.29
C TYR A 113 8.83 -1.54 -9.12
N PRO A 114 9.41 -0.83 -10.09
CA PRO A 114 9.78 0.58 -9.92
C PRO A 114 8.58 1.51 -10.14
N ILE A 115 7.68 1.62 -9.17
CA ILE A 115 6.40 2.34 -9.25
C ILE A 115 6.59 3.76 -9.79
N ALA A 116 7.53 4.54 -9.25
CA ALA A 116 7.75 5.92 -9.67
C ALA A 116 8.18 6.04 -11.14
N LYS A 117 9.08 5.16 -11.59
CA LYS A 117 9.54 5.11 -12.99
C LYS A 117 8.38 4.78 -13.93
N ILE A 118 7.58 3.77 -13.59
CA ILE A 118 6.45 3.34 -14.41
C ILE A 118 5.37 4.40 -14.43
N THR A 119 5.01 4.99 -13.27
CA THR A 119 4.08 6.13 -13.19
C THR A 119 4.54 7.30 -14.08
N THR A 120 5.82 7.61 -14.10
CA THR A 120 6.37 8.66 -14.98
C THR A 120 6.19 8.32 -16.45
N LYS A 121 6.44 7.07 -16.85
CA LYS A 121 6.20 6.64 -18.24
C LYS A 121 4.72 6.70 -18.62
N ILE A 122 3.82 6.30 -17.72
CA ILE A 122 2.37 6.43 -17.92
C ILE A 122 1.99 7.91 -18.13
N ALA A 123 2.54 8.82 -17.33
CA ALA A 123 2.31 10.25 -17.47
C ALA A 123 2.83 10.83 -18.81
N LEU A 124 3.81 10.16 -19.44
CA LEU A 124 4.30 10.48 -20.78
C LEU A 124 3.47 9.84 -21.91
N GLY A 125 2.41 9.09 -21.57
CA GLY A 125 1.49 8.48 -22.53
C GLY A 125 1.76 7.01 -22.85
N TYR A 126 2.73 6.36 -22.23
CA TYR A 126 2.94 4.93 -22.40
C TYR A 126 1.87 4.12 -21.67
N THR A 127 1.50 2.98 -22.21
CA THR A 127 0.61 2.02 -21.56
C THR A 127 1.40 0.92 -20.83
N LEU A 128 0.78 0.25 -19.87
CA LEU A 128 1.46 -0.78 -19.04
C LEU A 128 1.97 -1.96 -19.88
N ASP A 129 1.29 -2.31 -20.96
CA ASP A 129 1.69 -3.37 -21.88
C ASP A 129 2.87 -2.97 -22.80
N GLU A 130 3.06 -1.67 -23.08
CA GLU A 130 4.21 -1.14 -23.80
C GLU A 130 5.46 -1.01 -22.95
N ILE A 131 5.28 -0.85 -21.63
CA ILE A 131 6.40 -0.67 -20.70
C ILE A 131 7.01 -2.04 -20.35
N LYS A 132 8.31 -2.19 -20.61
CA LYS A 132 9.06 -3.40 -20.24
C LYS A 132 9.12 -3.55 -18.72
N ASN A 133 8.88 -4.76 -18.23
CA ASN A 133 9.02 -5.11 -16.83
C ASN A 133 10.51 -5.21 -16.45
N ASP A 134 10.95 -4.36 -15.54
CA ASP A 134 12.36 -4.29 -15.13
C ASP A 134 12.81 -5.54 -14.32
N ILE A 135 11.87 -6.24 -13.67
CA ILE A 135 12.18 -7.43 -12.85
C ILE A 135 12.49 -8.61 -13.76
N THR A 136 11.58 -8.89 -14.68
CA THR A 136 11.70 -10.08 -15.55
C THR A 136 12.59 -9.82 -16.77
N GLY A 137 12.66 -8.58 -17.23
CA GLY A 137 13.35 -8.19 -18.44
C GLY A 137 12.75 -8.72 -19.74
N LYS A 138 11.65 -9.50 -19.66
CA LYS A 138 11.02 -10.18 -20.81
C LYS A 138 9.54 -9.86 -20.95
N THR A 139 8.83 -9.65 -19.84
CA THR A 139 7.39 -9.36 -19.83
C THR A 139 7.13 -7.84 -19.81
N CYS A 140 5.87 -7.44 -19.85
CA CYS A 140 5.45 -6.04 -19.71
C CYS A 140 5.14 -5.67 -18.25
N ALA A 141 4.91 -4.40 -18.00
CA ALA A 141 4.60 -3.87 -16.68
C ALA A 141 3.18 -4.24 -16.18
N CYS A 142 2.37 -4.93 -16.99
CA CYS A 142 1.06 -5.45 -16.58
C CYS A 142 1.14 -6.65 -15.62
N PHE A 143 2.30 -7.28 -15.47
CA PHE A 143 2.45 -8.45 -14.61
C PHE A 143 2.65 -8.02 -13.17
N GLU A 144 1.72 -8.43 -12.30
CA GLU A 144 1.80 -8.18 -10.87
C GLU A 144 2.97 -8.95 -10.24
N PRO A 145 3.77 -8.31 -9.37
CA PRO A 145 4.81 -9.01 -8.63
C PRO A 145 4.24 -10.06 -7.69
N THR A 146 4.94 -11.18 -7.58
CA THR A 146 4.66 -12.23 -6.59
C THR A 146 5.88 -12.42 -5.71
N LEU A 147 5.69 -12.35 -4.38
CA LEU A 147 6.77 -12.43 -3.41
C LEU A 147 6.75 -13.78 -2.70
N ASP A 148 7.90 -14.43 -2.61
CA ASP A 148 8.17 -15.64 -1.84
C ASP A 148 9.00 -15.35 -0.57
N TYR A 149 9.03 -14.09 -0.14
CA TYR A 149 9.71 -13.60 1.04
C TYR A 149 8.86 -12.53 1.72
N ILE A 150 9.19 -12.20 2.94
CA ILE A 150 8.49 -11.19 3.74
C ILE A 150 9.39 -9.96 3.90
N VAL A 151 8.81 -8.79 3.70
CA VAL A 151 9.47 -7.51 3.96
C VAL A 151 8.77 -6.82 5.11
N VAL A 152 9.53 -6.43 6.13
CA VAL A 152 9.02 -5.70 7.30
C VAL A 152 9.59 -4.29 7.30
N LYS A 153 8.71 -3.30 7.38
CA LYS A 153 9.06 -1.90 7.63
C LYS A 153 8.93 -1.60 9.11
N MET A 154 9.98 -1.04 9.71
CA MET A 154 9.98 -0.53 11.08
C MET A 154 10.14 0.99 11.06
N PRO A 155 9.20 1.77 11.64
CA PRO A 155 9.34 3.23 11.75
C PRO A 155 10.45 3.63 12.73
N LYS A 156 11.00 4.81 12.49
CA LYS A 156 11.90 5.48 13.45
C LYS A 156 11.19 6.66 14.07
N TRP A 157 10.93 6.58 15.36
CA TRP A 157 10.32 7.66 16.15
C TRP A 157 11.40 8.48 16.86
N PRO A 158 11.53 9.79 16.60
CA PRO A 158 12.60 10.63 17.16
C PRO A 158 12.25 11.18 18.55
N PHE A 159 11.73 10.34 19.46
CA PHE A 159 11.35 10.73 20.81
C PHE A 159 12.53 11.15 21.70
N ASP A 160 13.75 10.77 21.33
CA ASP A 160 14.99 11.24 21.92
C ASP A 160 15.27 12.71 21.65
N LYS A 161 14.80 13.21 20.50
CA LYS A 161 14.95 14.63 20.11
C LYS A 161 13.80 15.52 20.58
N PHE A 162 12.62 14.93 20.81
CA PHE A 162 11.39 15.62 21.18
C PHE A 162 10.88 15.09 22.52
N ALA A 163 11.56 15.48 23.60
CA ALA A 163 11.31 14.96 24.95
C ALA A 163 9.87 15.19 25.44
N ASP A 164 9.24 16.29 25.02
CA ASP A 164 7.86 16.64 25.40
C ASP A 164 6.80 15.99 24.53
N ALA A 165 7.18 15.26 23.47
CA ALA A 165 6.24 14.58 22.61
C ALA A 165 5.66 13.33 23.28
N SER A 166 4.35 13.17 23.24
CA SER A 166 3.71 11.94 23.69
C SER A 166 4.23 10.74 22.91
N ARG A 167 4.67 9.71 23.60
CA ARG A 167 5.12 8.44 23.02
C ARG A 167 3.98 7.51 22.61
N LYS A 168 2.75 7.84 23.00
CA LYS A 168 1.56 7.08 22.59
C LYS A 168 1.29 7.32 21.10
N LEU A 169 1.30 6.25 20.32
CA LEU A 169 0.92 6.29 18.89
C LEU A 169 -0.59 6.52 18.75
N GLY A 170 -0.98 7.11 17.65
CA GLY A 170 -2.36 7.46 17.35
C GLY A 170 -2.49 7.95 15.90
N THR A 171 -3.52 8.74 15.62
CA THR A 171 -3.83 9.23 14.27
C THR A 171 -2.82 10.27 13.73
N GLN A 172 -1.99 10.87 14.58
CA GLN A 172 -0.95 11.80 14.17
C GLN A 172 0.35 11.05 13.90
N MET A 173 0.95 11.30 12.73
CA MET A 173 2.24 10.73 12.38
C MET A 173 3.38 11.36 13.18
N LYS A 174 4.22 10.52 13.80
CA LYS A 174 5.37 10.92 14.62
C LYS A 174 6.71 10.42 14.06
N ALA A 175 6.68 9.37 13.25
CA ALA A 175 7.89 8.83 12.64
C ALA A 175 8.50 9.80 11.62
N THR A 176 9.82 9.87 11.61
CA THR A 176 10.61 10.70 10.68
C THR A 176 11.46 9.90 9.72
N GLY A 177 11.50 8.60 9.88
CA GLY A 177 12.26 7.69 9.04
C GLY A 177 11.77 6.27 9.21
N GLU A 178 12.36 5.37 8.43
CA GLU A 178 12.03 3.95 8.45
C GLU A 178 13.22 3.10 8.04
N VAL A 179 13.23 1.86 8.46
CA VAL A 179 14.15 0.82 8.00
C VAL A 179 13.34 -0.37 7.51
N MET A 180 13.93 -1.17 6.64
CA MET A 180 13.32 -2.40 6.16
C MET A 180 14.26 -3.58 6.39
N ALA A 181 13.65 -4.72 6.70
CA ALA A 181 14.30 -6.01 6.72
C ALA A 181 13.57 -6.97 5.78
N ILE A 182 14.30 -7.89 5.18
CA ILE A 182 13.78 -8.96 4.33
C ILE A 182 14.14 -10.28 4.97
N ALA A 183 13.17 -11.18 5.05
CA ALA A 183 13.36 -12.52 5.57
C ALA A 183 12.65 -13.54 4.67
N PRO A 184 13.12 -14.79 4.57
CA PRO A 184 12.36 -15.87 3.98
C PRO A 184 11.06 -16.07 4.76
N SER A 185 10.01 -16.52 4.08
CA SER A 185 8.71 -16.83 4.69
C SER A 185 8.78 -18.10 5.54
#